data_9864a59df9730999f69499f06a413087
#
_entry.id   9864a59df9730999f69499f06a413087
#
_cell.length_a   1.000
_cell.length_b   1.000
_cell.length_c   1.000
_cell.angle_alpha   90.00
_cell.angle_beta   90.00
_cell.angle_gamma   90.00
#
_symmetry.space_group_name_H-M   'P 1'
#
loop_
_entity.id
_entity.type
_entity.pdbx_description
1 polymer ?
#
loop_
_entity_poly.entity_id
_entity_poly.type
_entity_poly.pdbx_seq_one_letter_code
_entity_poly.pdbx_strand_id
1 'polypeptide(L)'
;MKQTKLFLLFLIITLNAFSQHKGNYNQTLSRQNIATGNAIVYGNTPKHITPKLNPSSTIVIDVRALQNVKATSYTAVFNVSQIGQTAEITNQLMTKRVNLIKTELLQFGILDKDIAIDVISFVPVYEVEVTKKLFSKTYTEVPKGFELQQNIHIKFNNTQQFENILTACAKNEIYNLVKVDYFIDNIAQVYKNLQTELLALIDDKKKYYNLLGFNLSEYHVMMADQKYCYFPKDFYQNYQAFNSISFQALKQDKGVTEAKKQTSYYYQPLTYENYDVVINPSILQPVVQIGMEIKLQFTPKPKAQIVEPIVKTEIKPTYYVISPNGTIDVKELKTQ
;
A
#
# COMPACT_ATOMS: atom_id res chain seq x y z
N MET A 1 25.90 -33.36 -28.27
CA MET A 1 25.43 -31.96 -28.51
C MET A 1 23.99 -31.66 -28.12
N LYS A 2 23.05 -32.60 -28.08
CA LYS A 2 21.64 -32.32 -27.63
C LYS A 2 21.49 -32.23 -26.11
N GLN A 3 22.27 -32.95 -25.33
CA GLN A 3 22.18 -32.91 -23.85
C GLN A 3 22.79 -31.65 -23.23
N THR A 4 23.83 -31.07 -23.83
CA THR A 4 24.43 -29.80 -23.36
C THR A 4 23.52 -28.60 -23.58
N LYS A 5 22.71 -28.62 -24.64
CA LYS A 5 21.70 -27.54 -24.88
C LYS A 5 20.51 -27.58 -23.89
N LEU A 6 20.14 -28.79 -23.44
CA LEU A 6 19.07 -28.96 -22.44
C LEU A 6 19.53 -28.49 -21.05
N PHE A 7 20.82 -28.73 -20.71
CA PHE A 7 21.39 -28.26 -19.45
C PHE A 7 21.55 -26.73 -19.39
N LEU A 8 21.88 -26.11 -20.54
CA LEU A 8 21.96 -24.65 -20.65
C LEU A 8 20.58 -23.98 -20.56
N LEU A 9 19.53 -24.64 -21.10
CA LEU A 9 18.16 -24.16 -20.99
C LEU A 9 17.62 -24.25 -19.55
N PHE A 10 18.03 -25.31 -18.82
CA PHE A 10 17.65 -25.46 -17.41
C PHE A 10 18.37 -24.45 -16.49
N LEU A 11 19.60 -24.06 -16.84
CA LEU A 11 20.39 -23.07 -16.10
C LEU A 11 19.81 -21.63 -16.25
N ILE A 12 19.14 -21.33 -17.38
CA ILE A 12 18.53 -20.03 -17.64
C ILE A 12 17.20 -19.87 -16.87
N ILE A 13 16.52 -20.97 -16.57
CA ILE A 13 15.24 -20.95 -15.83
C ILE A 13 15.44 -20.73 -14.31
N THR A 14 16.64 -21.03 -13.79
CA THR A 14 16.95 -20.86 -12.35
C THR A 14 17.43 -19.46 -11.96
N LEU A 15 17.56 -18.52 -12.90
CA LEU A 15 17.97 -17.13 -12.63
C LEU A 15 16.81 -16.16 -12.36
N ASN A 16 15.68 -16.65 -11.86
CA ASN A 16 14.76 -15.79 -11.15
C ASN A 16 15.37 -15.47 -9.77
N ALA A 17 16.41 -14.65 -9.76
CA ALA A 17 16.94 -14.08 -8.53
C ALA A 17 15.85 -13.19 -7.95
N PHE A 18 15.26 -13.61 -6.86
CA PHE A 18 14.39 -12.78 -6.05
C PHE A 18 15.20 -11.58 -5.60
N SER A 19 15.01 -10.44 -6.26
CA SER A 19 15.65 -9.19 -5.88
C SER A 19 14.98 -8.68 -4.61
N GLN A 20 15.72 -8.71 -3.50
CA GLN A 20 15.31 -8.04 -2.28
C GLN A 20 15.80 -6.59 -2.34
N HIS A 21 14.89 -5.64 -2.14
CA HIS A 21 15.20 -4.24 -2.10
C HIS A 21 15.35 -3.78 -0.65
N LYS A 22 16.57 -3.36 -0.29
CA LYS A 22 16.86 -2.76 1.01
C LYS A 22 17.92 -1.67 0.85
N GLY A 23 17.54 -0.43 1.16
CA GLY A 23 18.49 0.69 1.21
C GLY A 23 19.36 0.65 2.48
N ASN A 24 20.51 1.32 2.44
CA ASN A 24 21.44 1.42 3.56
C ASN A 24 21.15 2.61 4.50
N TYR A 25 19.96 3.20 4.46
CA TYR A 25 19.56 4.30 5.31
C TYR A 25 18.63 3.80 6.43
N ASN A 26 18.91 4.26 7.65
CA ASN A 26 18.14 3.89 8.82
C ASN A 26 17.72 5.18 9.55
N GLN A 27 16.49 5.65 9.27
CA GLN A 27 16.02 6.96 9.72
C GLN A 27 15.67 7.03 11.20
N THR A 28 15.16 5.95 11.76
CA THR A 28 14.62 5.94 13.12
C THR A 28 15.70 5.99 14.19
N LEU A 29 16.90 5.53 13.90
CA LEU A 29 18.00 5.48 14.88
C LEU A 29 18.73 6.81 15.03
N SER A 30 18.68 7.70 14.05
CA SER A 30 19.46 8.92 14.06
C SER A 30 18.89 10.04 14.94
N ARG A 31 17.61 10.03 15.25
CA ARG A 31 16.95 11.10 16.01
C ARG A 31 16.90 10.87 17.53
N GLN A 32 16.81 9.63 17.97
CA GLN A 32 16.71 9.33 19.41
C GLN A 32 18.07 9.30 20.14
N ASN A 33 19.17 9.05 19.45
CA ASN A 33 20.47 8.82 20.08
C ASN A 33 21.38 10.05 20.15
N ILE A 34 21.07 11.15 19.46
CA ILE A 34 21.88 12.39 19.54
C ILE A 34 21.73 13.09 20.89
N ALA A 35 20.57 12.93 21.54
CA ALA A 35 20.32 13.55 22.84
C ALA A 35 20.96 12.81 24.04
N THR A 36 21.44 11.58 23.89
CA THR A 36 21.92 10.72 24.97
C THR A 36 23.39 10.35 24.89
N GLY A 37 24.13 10.83 23.87
CA GLY A 37 25.59 10.57 23.75
C GLY A 37 25.97 9.12 23.46
N ASN A 38 25.02 8.24 23.11
CA ASN A 38 25.30 6.84 22.79
C ASN A 38 25.85 6.70 21.40
N ALA A 39 26.84 5.83 21.21
CA ALA A 39 27.45 5.52 19.94
C ALA A 39 26.38 5.07 18.92
N ILE A 40 26.43 5.64 17.71
CA ILE A 40 25.58 5.22 16.60
C ILE A 40 26.00 3.82 16.20
N VAL A 41 25.17 2.84 16.49
CA VAL A 41 25.36 1.46 16.00
C VAL A 41 24.84 1.40 14.57
N TYR A 42 25.74 1.39 13.60
CA TYR A 42 25.42 1.12 12.21
C TYR A 42 25.18 -0.38 12.03
N GLY A 43 23.95 -0.73 11.69
CA GLY A 43 23.55 -2.08 11.33
C GLY A 43 22.83 -2.83 12.46
N ASN A 44 21.58 -3.18 12.19
CA ASN A 44 20.96 -4.26 12.94
C ASN A 44 21.63 -5.56 12.49
N THR A 45 22.25 -6.26 13.43
CA THR A 45 22.65 -7.65 13.17
C THR A 45 21.42 -8.42 12.72
N PRO A 46 21.50 -9.15 11.59
CA PRO A 46 20.36 -9.95 11.13
C PRO A 46 19.92 -10.86 12.27
N LYS A 47 18.69 -10.69 12.72
CA LYS A 47 18.11 -11.61 13.70
C LYS A 47 17.85 -12.92 12.99
N HIS A 48 18.51 -13.98 13.41
CA HIS A 48 18.18 -15.32 12.97
C HIS A 48 16.79 -15.67 13.49
N ILE A 49 15.84 -15.81 12.58
CA ILE A 49 14.46 -16.19 12.92
C ILE A 49 14.40 -17.71 12.86
N THR A 50 14.21 -18.35 13.99
CA THR A 50 13.98 -19.80 14.06
C THR A 50 12.50 -20.09 13.81
N PRO A 51 12.18 -21.14 13.02
CA PRO A 51 10.81 -21.58 12.84
C PRO A 51 10.19 -21.95 14.20
N LYS A 52 8.99 -21.48 14.46
CA LYS A 52 8.23 -21.87 15.67
C LYS A 52 7.24 -22.95 15.31
N LEU A 53 7.26 -24.04 16.09
CA LEU A 53 6.22 -25.05 16.01
C LEU A 53 4.92 -24.50 16.61
N ASN A 54 3.84 -24.59 15.85
CA ASN A 54 2.50 -24.37 16.37
C ASN A 54 1.92 -25.75 16.75
N PRO A 55 1.61 -26.02 18.02
CA PRO A 55 1.11 -27.34 18.46
C PRO A 55 -0.31 -27.65 17.99
N SER A 56 -0.88 -26.88 17.08
CA SER A 56 -2.19 -27.16 16.49
C SER A 56 -2.07 -28.14 15.32
N SER A 57 -3.12 -28.94 15.11
CA SER A 57 -3.26 -29.81 13.92
C SER A 57 -3.60 -29.04 12.64
N THR A 58 -3.68 -27.72 12.71
CA THR A 58 -4.04 -26.82 11.60
C THR A 58 -2.81 -26.51 10.76
N ILE A 59 -2.93 -26.65 9.44
CA ILE A 59 -1.92 -26.22 8.47
C ILE A 59 -2.37 -24.89 7.87
N VAL A 60 -1.47 -23.91 7.78
CA VAL A 60 -1.73 -22.61 7.17
C VAL A 60 -0.77 -22.41 5.98
N ILE A 61 -1.34 -22.16 4.82
CA ILE A 61 -0.62 -21.69 3.64
C ILE A 61 -0.95 -20.21 3.49
N ASP A 62 0.05 -19.35 3.66
CA ASP A 62 -0.02 -17.91 3.46
C ASP A 62 0.92 -17.56 2.30
N VAL A 63 0.39 -16.88 1.30
CA VAL A 63 1.15 -16.48 0.11
C VAL A 63 0.85 -15.03 -0.24
N ARG A 64 1.92 -14.27 -0.55
CA ARG A 64 1.85 -12.83 -0.82
C ARG A 64 2.59 -12.49 -2.10
N ALA A 65 1.95 -11.74 -2.95
CA ALA A 65 2.56 -11.22 -4.16
C ALA A 65 2.44 -9.70 -4.23
N LEU A 66 3.48 -9.05 -4.74
CA LEU A 66 3.55 -7.63 -4.98
C LEU A 66 3.90 -7.38 -6.44
N GLN A 67 3.25 -6.41 -7.08
CA GLN A 67 3.62 -5.93 -8.40
C GLN A 67 3.88 -4.44 -8.36
N ASN A 68 5.05 -4.02 -8.85
CA ASN A 68 5.38 -2.62 -9.06
C ASN A 68 4.89 -2.21 -10.46
N VAL A 69 3.99 -1.23 -10.51
CA VAL A 69 3.32 -0.82 -11.73
C VAL A 69 3.59 0.66 -12.00
N LYS A 70 4.13 0.97 -13.18
CA LYS A 70 4.21 2.36 -13.64
C LYS A 70 2.81 2.86 -13.94
N ALA A 71 2.52 4.10 -13.53
CA ALA A 71 1.26 4.72 -13.91
C ALA A 71 1.16 4.87 -15.44
N THR A 72 -0.03 4.71 -15.97
CA THR A 72 -0.34 4.89 -17.40
C THR A 72 -0.62 6.35 -17.73
N SER A 73 -1.12 7.10 -16.76
CA SER A 73 -1.32 8.54 -16.86
C SER A 73 -1.25 9.19 -15.48
N TYR A 74 -1.10 10.50 -15.48
CA TYR A 74 -0.95 11.34 -14.30
C TYR A 74 -1.86 12.55 -14.40
N THR A 75 -2.22 13.15 -13.26
CA THR A 75 -2.86 14.47 -13.22
C THR A 75 -2.11 15.36 -12.23
N ALA A 76 -1.48 16.42 -12.75
CA ALA A 76 -0.92 17.48 -11.91
C ALA A 76 -2.02 18.48 -11.55
N VAL A 77 -2.08 18.87 -10.29
CA VAL A 77 -3.03 19.87 -9.79
C VAL A 77 -2.25 21.08 -9.31
N PHE A 78 -2.49 22.23 -9.96
CA PHE A 78 -1.90 23.51 -9.59
C PHE A 78 -2.98 24.43 -9.02
N ASN A 79 -2.70 25.07 -7.91
CA ASN A 79 -3.56 26.14 -7.39
C ASN A 79 -3.12 27.49 -7.94
N VAL A 80 -4.10 28.26 -8.38
CA VAL A 80 -3.93 29.61 -8.90
C VAL A 80 -4.79 30.57 -8.12
N SER A 81 -4.19 31.66 -7.65
CA SER A 81 -4.90 32.77 -7.02
C SER A 81 -4.76 34.04 -7.85
N GLN A 82 -5.82 34.81 -7.97
CA GLN A 82 -5.86 36.09 -8.66
C GLN A 82 -6.63 37.10 -7.82
N ILE A 83 -6.03 38.27 -7.59
CA ILE A 83 -6.67 39.41 -6.92
C ILE A 83 -6.92 40.50 -7.96
N GLY A 84 -8.07 41.15 -7.83
CA GLY A 84 -8.46 42.32 -8.65
C GLY A 84 -9.34 43.27 -7.85
N GLN A 85 -9.49 44.51 -8.35
CA GLN A 85 -10.24 45.55 -7.66
C GLN A 85 -11.75 45.27 -7.61
N THR A 86 -12.27 44.64 -8.65
CA THR A 86 -13.68 44.21 -8.71
C THR A 86 -13.78 42.74 -9.02
N ALA A 87 -14.90 42.11 -8.69
CA ALA A 87 -15.19 40.72 -8.99
C ALA A 87 -15.01 40.41 -10.50
N GLU A 88 -15.51 41.30 -11.35
CA GLU A 88 -15.40 41.15 -12.80
C GLU A 88 -13.94 41.20 -13.29
N ILE A 89 -13.16 42.20 -12.87
CA ILE A 89 -11.74 42.32 -13.21
C ILE A 89 -10.96 41.10 -12.73
N THR A 90 -11.23 40.62 -11.50
CA THR A 90 -10.58 39.43 -10.95
C THR A 90 -10.80 38.21 -11.84
N ASN A 91 -12.06 38.00 -12.24
CA ASN A 91 -12.42 36.89 -13.13
C ASN A 91 -11.79 37.01 -14.53
N GLN A 92 -11.77 38.20 -15.10
CA GLN A 92 -11.14 38.47 -16.41
C GLN A 92 -9.62 38.17 -16.37
N LEU A 93 -8.92 38.63 -15.33
CA LEU A 93 -7.50 38.36 -15.12
C LEU A 93 -7.22 36.84 -14.97
N MET A 94 -8.03 36.14 -14.17
CA MET A 94 -7.92 34.69 -14.00
C MET A 94 -8.12 33.97 -15.33
N THR A 95 -9.18 34.28 -16.05
CA THR A 95 -9.51 33.69 -17.35
C THR A 95 -8.39 33.91 -18.37
N LYS A 96 -7.80 35.10 -18.40
CA LYS A 96 -6.65 35.40 -19.26
C LYS A 96 -5.45 34.48 -18.94
N ARG A 97 -5.10 34.33 -17.67
CA ARG A 97 -3.98 33.44 -17.25
C ARG A 97 -4.24 32.00 -17.64
N VAL A 98 -5.45 31.50 -17.37
CA VAL A 98 -5.85 30.13 -17.71
C VAL A 98 -5.79 29.88 -19.23
N ASN A 99 -6.25 30.82 -20.04
CA ASN A 99 -6.21 30.69 -21.50
C ASN A 99 -4.77 30.72 -22.04
N LEU A 100 -3.87 31.55 -21.48
CA LEU A 100 -2.47 31.54 -21.84
C LEU A 100 -1.80 30.19 -21.58
N ILE A 101 -2.03 29.61 -20.40
CA ILE A 101 -1.53 28.25 -20.08
C ILE A 101 -2.07 27.23 -21.04
N LYS A 102 -3.37 27.20 -21.29
CA LYS A 102 -3.98 26.24 -22.24
C LYS A 102 -3.33 26.34 -23.63
N THR A 103 -3.06 27.55 -24.09
CA THR A 103 -2.39 27.80 -25.37
C THR A 103 -0.95 27.24 -25.39
N GLU A 104 -0.18 27.45 -24.31
CA GLU A 104 1.17 26.91 -24.20
C GLU A 104 1.19 25.39 -24.09
N LEU A 105 0.30 24.80 -23.29
CA LEU A 105 0.21 23.37 -23.09
C LEU A 105 -0.18 22.63 -24.37
N LEU A 106 -1.01 23.25 -25.22
CA LEU A 106 -1.36 22.70 -26.53
C LEU A 106 -0.13 22.48 -27.42
N GLN A 107 0.88 23.37 -27.36
CA GLN A 107 2.14 23.22 -28.10
C GLN A 107 2.94 21.98 -27.65
N PHE A 108 2.73 21.50 -26.46
CA PHE A 108 3.36 20.30 -25.91
C PHE A 108 2.48 19.05 -26.04
N GLY A 109 1.39 19.12 -26.83
CA GLY A 109 0.50 17.98 -27.09
C GLY A 109 -0.49 17.69 -25.95
N ILE A 110 -0.68 18.61 -24.99
CA ILE A 110 -1.72 18.53 -23.96
C ILE A 110 -2.95 19.25 -24.49
N LEU A 111 -4.00 18.49 -24.72
CA LEU A 111 -5.22 19.00 -25.34
C LEU A 111 -6.15 19.63 -24.29
N ASP A 112 -7.07 20.49 -24.73
CA ASP A 112 -8.04 21.14 -23.83
C ASP A 112 -8.88 20.13 -23.04
N LYS A 113 -9.21 18.99 -23.61
CA LYS A 113 -9.92 17.87 -22.93
C LYS A 113 -9.11 17.24 -21.77
N ASP A 114 -7.80 17.45 -21.76
CA ASP A 114 -6.89 16.94 -20.71
C ASP A 114 -6.69 17.98 -19.59
N ILE A 115 -7.36 19.13 -19.68
CA ILE A 115 -7.30 20.22 -18.72
C ILE A 115 -8.69 20.46 -18.13
N ALA A 116 -8.80 20.39 -16.81
CA ALA A 116 -10.00 20.74 -16.08
C ALA A 116 -9.72 21.87 -15.08
N ILE A 117 -10.71 22.71 -14.82
CA ILE A 117 -10.63 23.81 -13.88
C ILE A 117 -11.70 23.62 -12.81
N ASP A 118 -11.28 23.80 -11.58
CA ASP A 118 -12.12 23.68 -10.39
C ASP A 118 -12.02 24.99 -9.58
N VAL A 119 -13.16 25.61 -9.30
CA VAL A 119 -13.23 26.86 -8.53
C VAL A 119 -13.27 26.55 -7.04
N ILE A 120 -12.28 27.06 -6.31
CA ILE A 120 -12.14 26.81 -4.87
C ILE A 120 -12.86 27.88 -4.06
N SER A 121 -12.60 29.15 -4.35
CA SER A 121 -13.20 30.26 -3.64
C SER A 121 -13.23 31.53 -4.48
N PHE A 122 -14.23 32.39 -4.21
CA PHE A 122 -14.30 33.72 -4.76
C PHE A 122 -14.84 34.65 -3.67
N VAL A 123 -13.94 35.41 -3.04
CA VAL A 123 -14.23 36.14 -1.80
C VAL A 123 -13.69 37.58 -1.87
N PRO A 124 -14.31 38.54 -1.14
CA PRO A 124 -13.71 39.86 -0.99
C PRO A 124 -12.43 39.81 -0.13
N VAL A 125 -11.48 40.65 -0.47
CA VAL A 125 -10.25 40.87 0.29
C VAL A 125 -10.37 42.15 1.07
N TYR A 126 -10.04 42.11 2.36
CA TYR A 126 -10.10 43.25 3.26
C TYR A 126 -8.69 43.72 3.63
N GLU A 127 -8.54 45.06 3.77
CA GLU A 127 -7.37 45.69 4.36
C GLU A 127 -7.75 46.48 5.59
N VAL A 128 -6.80 46.56 6.53
CA VAL A 128 -6.99 47.33 7.76
C VAL A 128 -6.57 48.76 7.54
N GLU A 129 -7.53 49.69 7.50
CA GLU A 129 -7.26 51.13 7.51
C GLU A 129 -7.10 51.65 8.94
N VAL A 130 -6.01 52.39 9.17
CA VAL A 130 -5.72 52.93 10.51
C VAL A 130 -6.01 54.44 10.48
N THR A 131 -7.09 54.82 11.16
CA THR A 131 -7.39 56.22 11.40
C THR A 131 -6.74 56.68 12.69
N LYS A 132 -5.78 57.61 12.61
CA LYS A 132 -5.13 58.21 13.79
C LYS A 132 -5.96 59.38 14.29
N LYS A 133 -6.40 59.34 15.53
CA LYS A 133 -6.93 60.49 16.30
C LYS A 133 -5.86 60.94 17.31
N LEU A 134 -5.98 62.18 17.85
CA LEU A 134 -5.00 62.80 18.73
C LEU A 134 -4.50 61.88 19.89
N PHE A 135 -5.34 60.99 20.41
CA PHE A 135 -4.99 60.09 21.53
C PHE A 135 -5.36 58.64 21.29
N SER A 136 -5.83 58.24 20.07
CA SER A 136 -6.23 56.87 19.80
C SER A 136 -6.02 56.50 18.33
N LYS A 137 -5.84 55.19 18.07
CA LYS A 137 -5.84 54.61 16.73
C LYS A 137 -7.09 53.73 16.59
N THR A 138 -7.85 53.96 15.52
CA THR A 138 -8.98 53.09 15.16
C THR A 138 -8.54 52.26 13.97
N TYR A 139 -8.78 50.94 14.04
CA TYR A 139 -8.51 49.97 12.97
C TYR A 139 -9.86 49.57 12.39
N THR A 140 -10.05 49.78 11.09
CA THR A 140 -11.29 49.42 10.39
C THR A 140 -10.94 48.53 9.20
N GLU A 141 -11.54 47.36 9.09
CA GLU A 141 -11.43 46.51 7.91
C GLU A 141 -12.34 47.07 6.81
N VAL A 142 -11.76 47.35 5.65
CA VAL A 142 -12.46 47.85 4.47
C VAL A 142 -12.21 46.92 3.29
N PRO A 143 -13.22 46.62 2.46
CA PRO A 143 -13.01 45.79 1.27
C PRO A 143 -12.12 46.52 0.25
N LYS A 144 -11.08 45.88 -0.24
CA LYS A 144 -10.10 46.45 -1.21
C LYS A 144 -10.08 45.74 -2.53
N GLY A 145 -10.79 44.64 -2.67
CA GLY A 145 -10.86 43.88 -3.89
C GLY A 145 -11.48 42.53 -3.71
N PHE A 146 -11.22 41.65 -4.65
CA PHE A 146 -11.71 40.26 -4.65
C PHE A 146 -10.55 39.32 -4.97
N GLU A 147 -10.54 38.16 -4.32
CA GLU A 147 -9.65 37.04 -4.62
C GLU A 147 -10.44 35.88 -5.20
N LEU A 148 -9.99 35.38 -6.34
CA LEU A 148 -10.47 34.14 -6.97
C LEU A 148 -9.38 33.09 -6.91
N GLN A 149 -9.70 31.92 -6.32
CA GLN A 149 -8.82 30.76 -6.29
C GLN A 149 -9.41 29.63 -7.12
N GLN A 150 -8.61 29.05 -7.98
CA GLN A 150 -8.94 27.91 -8.84
C GLN A 150 -7.85 26.86 -8.79
N ASN A 151 -8.22 25.60 -8.99
CA ASN A 151 -7.27 24.54 -9.31
C ASN A 151 -7.31 24.26 -10.82
N ILE A 152 -6.14 24.07 -11.39
CA ILE A 152 -5.97 23.62 -12.76
C ILE A 152 -5.46 22.19 -12.69
N HIS A 153 -6.27 21.25 -13.19
CA HIS A 153 -5.94 19.83 -13.30
C HIS A 153 -5.43 19.57 -14.72
N ILE A 154 -4.21 19.07 -14.86
CA ILE A 154 -3.56 18.84 -16.14
C ILE A 154 -3.19 17.36 -16.23
N LYS A 155 -3.85 16.63 -17.14
CA LYS A 155 -3.55 15.22 -17.42
C LYS A 155 -2.34 15.12 -18.35
N PHE A 156 -1.43 14.19 -18.07
CA PHE A 156 -0.25 13.89 -18.88
C PHE A 156 0.13 12.41 -18.77
N ASN A 157 1.00 11.93 -19.69
CA ASN A 157 1.30 10.50 -19.80
C ASN A 157 2.79 10.16 -19.53
N ASN A 158 3.68 11.14 -19.50
CA ASN A 158 5.11 10.92 -19.28
C ASN A 158 5.80 12.10 -18.59
N THR A 159 6.98 11.84 -18.05
CA THR A 159 7.78 12.83 -17.29
C THR A 159 8.20 14.05 -18.12
N GLN A 160 8.45 13.89 -19.43
CA GLN A 160 8.81 15.01 -20.31
C GLN A 160 7.67 16.02 -20.44
N GLN A 161 6.42 15.54 -20.53
CA GLN A 161 5.25 16.43 -20.51
C GLN A 161 5.14 17.16 -19.18
N PHE A 162 5.51 16.52 -18.07
CA PHE A 162 5.48 17.18 -16.76
C PHE A 162 6.47 18.33 -16.66
N GLU A 163 7.68 18.19 -17.19
CA GLU A 163 8.66 19.30 -17.27
C GLU A 163 8.13 20.47 -18.10
N ASN A 164 7.47 20.18 -19.22
CA ASN A 164 6.82 21.18 -20.06
C ASN A 164 5.66 21.88 -19.30
N ILE A 165 4.85 21.12 -18.53
CA ILE A 165 3.79 21.67 -17.69
C ILE A 165 4.36 22.62 -16.65
N LEU A 166 5.43 22.23 -15.94
CA LEU A 166 6.09 23.08 -14.95
C LEU A 166 6.59 24.37 -15.59
N THR A 167 7.19 24.29 -16.78
CA THR A 167 7.69 25.45 -17.50
C THR A 167 6.56 26.39 -17.92
N ALA A 168 5.48 25.86 -18.48
CA ALA A 168 4.32 26.64 -18.87
C ALA A 168 3.64 27.32 -17.67
N CYS A 169 3.48 26.59 -16.56
CA CYS A 169 2.94 27.13 -15.32
C CYS A 169 3.82 28.26 -14.77
N ALA A 170 5.15 28.05 -14.72
CA ALA A 170 6.10 29.06 -14.21
C ALA A 170 6.10 30.36 -15.03
N LYS A 171 6.04 30.28 -16.36
CA LYS A 171 5.94 31.46 -17.26
C LYS A 171 4.67 32.27 -17.01
N ASN A 172 3.59 31.61 -16.55
CA ASN A 172 2.31 32.26 -16.26
C ASN A 172 2.12 32.53 -14.76
N GLU A 173 3.22 32.55 -13.98
CA GLU A 173 3.24 32.85 -12.56
C GLU A 173 2.41 31.87 -11.70
N ILE A 174 2.31 30.62 -12.13
CA ILE A 174 1.64 29.56 -11.38
C ILE A 174 2.69 28.62 -10.80
N TYR A 175 2.97 28.78 -9.52
CA TYR A 175 4.07 28.08 -8.84
C TYR A 175 3.58 27.04 -7.83
N ASN A 176 2.28 27.04 -7.49
CA ASN A 176 1.76 26.20 -6.43
C ASN A 176 1.28 24.85 -6.99
N LEU A 177 2.20 23.90 -7.13
CA LEU A 177 1.87 22.50 -7.39
C LEU A 177 1.32 21.86 -6.09
N VAL A 178 0.04 21.52 -6.08
CA VAL A 178 -0.65 20.92 -4.93
C VAL A 178 -0.34 19.43 -4.81
N LYS A 179 -0.50 18.70 -5.92
CA LYS A 179 -0.28 17.25 -5.98
C LYS A 179 -0.14 16.74 -7.41
N VAL A 180 0.35 15.50 -7.51
CA VAL A 180 0.29 14.70 -8.74
C VAL A 180 -0.41 13.39 -8.42
N ASP A 181 -1.52 13.12 -9.09
CA ASP A 181 -2.25 11.86 -8.97
C ASP A 181 -1.75 10.88 -10.04
N TYR A 182 -1.78 9.59 -9.71
CA TYR A 182 -1.29 8.48 -10.54
C TYR A 182 -2.48 7.59 -10.93
N PHE A 183 -2.54 7.19 -12.19
CA PHE A 183 -3.62 6.35 -12.70
C PHE A 183 -3.08 5.10 -13.39
N ILE A 184 -3.80 3.99 -13.24
CA ILE A 184 -3.56 2.71 -13.91
C ILE A 184 -4.84 2.32 -14.64
N ASP A 185 -4.80 2.28 -15.97
CA ASP A 185 -5.99 2.02 -16.79
C ASP A 185 -6.53 0.60 -16.62
N ASN A 186 -5.66 -0.38 -16.41
CA ASN A 186 -6.06 -1.79 -16.34
C ASN A 186 -5.62 -2.47 -15.04
N ILE A 187 -6.09 -1.96 -13.92
CA ILE A 187 -5.81 -2.55 -12.59
C ILE A 187 -6.36 -3.98 -12.46
N ALA A 188 -7.46 -4.30 -13.16
CA ALA A 188 -8.04 -5.64 -13.14
C ALA A 188 -7.06 -6.69 -13.70
N GLN A 189 -6.33 -6.36 -14.77
CA GLN A 189 -5.31 -7.26 -15.34
C GLN A 189 -4.14 -7.45 -14.37
N VAL A 190 -3.74 -6.41 -13.65
CA VAL A 190 -2.69 -6.50 -12.63
C VAL A 190 -3.09 -7.51 -11.54
N TYR A 191 -4.30 -7.41 -11.02
CA TYR A 191 -4.80 -8.37 -10.03
C TYR A 191 -4.91 -9.79 -10.59
N LYS A 192 -5.29 -9.95 -11.87
CA LYS A 192 -5.32 -11.26 -12.51
C LYS A 192 -3.93 -11.88 -12.61
N ASN A 193 -2.91 -11.10 -12.94
CA ASN A 193 -1.53 -11.55 -12.96
C ASN A 193 -1.07 -12.01 -11.56
N LEU A 194 -1.30 -11.17 -10.53
CA LEU A 194 -0.99 -11.52 -9.15
C LEU A 194 -1.69 -12.80 -8.71
N GLN A 195 -2.98 -12.95 -9.04
CA GLN A 195 -3.74 -14.16 -8.72
C GLN A 195 -3.14 -15.41 -9.39
N THR A 196 -2.69 -15.31 -10.63
CA THR A 196 -2.06 -16.43 -11.34
C THR A 196 -0.78 -16.86 -10.63
N GLU A 197 0.09 -15.92 -10.24
CA GLU A 197 1.32 -16.21 -9.50
C GLU A 197 1.02 -16.83 -8.12
N LEU A 198 0.05 -16.27 -7.39
CA LEU A 198 -0.33 -16.80 -6.08
C LEU A 198 -0.91 -18.21 -6.15
N LEU A 199 -1.71 -18.52 -7.18
CA LEU A 199 -2.26 -19.87 -7.38
C LEU A 199 -1.15 -20.89 -7.69
N ALA A 200 -0.15 -20.51 -8.50
CA ALA A 200 1.02 -21.34 -8.76
C ALA A 200 1.81 -21.63 -7.48
N LEU A 201 2.05 -20.61 -6.66
CA LEU A 201 2.72 -20.76 -5.36
C LEU A 201 1.93 -21.65 -4.39
N ILE A 202 0.62 -21.50 -4.34
CA ILE A 202 -0.24 -22.35 -3.50
C ILE A 202 -0.14 -23.82 -3.94
N ASP A 203 -0.16 -24.08 -5.25
CA ASP A 203 -0.02 -25.43 -5.78
C ASP A 203 1.34 -26.03 -5.43
N ASP A 204 2.43 -25.28 -5.54
CA ASP A 204 3.76 -25.74 -5.14
C ASP A 204 3.87 -25.96 -3.62
N LYS A 205 3.31 -25.08 -2.80
CA LYS A 205 3.25 -25.29 -1.33
C LYS A 205 2.42 -26.53 -0.98
N LYS A 206 1.31 -26.78 -1.67
CA LYS A 206 0.51 -28.02 -1.48
C LYS A 206 1.33 -29.29 -1.83
N LYS A 207 2.05 -29.28 -2.96
CA LYS A 207 2.94 -30.39 -3.32
C LYS A 207 3.99 -30.61 -2.25
N TYR A 208 4.61 -29.54 -1.76
CA TYR A 208 5.60 -29.60 -0.68
C TYR A 208 5.00 -30.26 0.59
N TYR A 209 3.81 -29.86 1.05
CA TYR A 209 3.17 -30.50 2.19
C TYR A 209 2.86 -31.97 1.95
N ASN A 210 2.42 -32.34 0.75
CA ASN A 210 2.20 -33.75 0.39
C ASN A 210 3.51 -34.57 0.45
N LEU A 211 4.64 -34.02 0.00
CA LEU A 211 5.96 -34.66 0.12
C LEU A 211 6.39 -34.86 1.57
N LEU A 212 5.96 -33.97 2.49
CA LEU A 212 6.21 -34.11 3.92
C LEU A 212 5.25 -35.12 4.60
N GLY A 213 4.36 -35.77 3.85
CA GLY A 213 3.42 -36.77 4.36
C GLY A 213 2.06 -36.21 4.81
N PHE A 214 1.78 -34.93 4.57
CA PHE A 214 0.48 -34.36 4.90
C PHE A 214 -0.51 -34.55 3.72
N ASN A 215 -1.53 -35.37 3.91
CA ASN A 215 -2.60 -35.55 2.92
C ASN A 215 -3.65 -34.46 3.08
N LEU A 216 -3.50 -33.34 2.35
CA LEU A 216 -4.40 -32.19 2.46
C LEU A 216 -5.85 -32.47 2.04
N SER A 217 -6.14 -33.59 1.36
CA SER A 217 -7.52 -34.00 1.02
C SER A 217 -8.36 -34.40 2.24
N GLU A 218 -7.69 -34.77 3.34
CA GLU A 218 -8.32 -35.14 4.62
C GLU A 218 -8.66 -33.94 5.51
N TYR A 219 -8.45 -32.73 5.00
CA TYR A 219 -8.69 -31.48 5.73
C TYR A 219 -9.89 -30.73 5.16
N HIS A 220 -10.57 -29.98 6.01
CA HIS A 220 -11.44 -28.90 5.61
C HIS A 220 -10.61 -27.67 5.30
N VAL A 221 -10.94 -26.97 4.23
CA VAL A 221 -10.21 -25.75 3.78
C VAL A 221 -11.09 -24.53 3.97
N MET A 222 -10.53 -23.52 4.63
CA MET A 222 -11.07 -22.16 4.65
C MET A 222 -10.09 -21.25 3.92
N MET A 223 -10.62 -20.25 3.21
CA MET A 223 -9.84 -19.30 2.42
C MET A 223 -10.20 -17.86 2.81
N ALA A 224 -9.18 -17.03 2.89
CA ALA A 224 -9.31 -15.58 2.92
C ALA A 224 -8.37 -14.98 1.88
N ASP A 225 -8.80 -13.92 1.19
CA ASP A 225 -7.97 -13.14 0.29
C ASP A 225 -8.10 -11.65 0.59
N GLN A 226 -7.03 -10.91 0.27
CA GLN A 226 -6.99 -9.47 0.41
C GLN A 226 -6.23 -8.86 -0.75
N LYS A 227 -6.76 -7.73 -1.25
CA LYS A 227 -6.15 -6.90 -2.29
C LYS A 227 -5.84 -5.53 -1.73
N TYR A 228 -4.72 -4.95 -2.13
CA TYR A 228 -4.36 -3.59 -1.74
C TYR A 228 -3.61 -2.88 -2.87
N CYS A 229 -3.68 -1.56 -2.85
CA CYS A 229 -3.05 -0.70 -3.82
C CYS A 229 -2.52 0.53 -3.09
N TYR A 230 -1.21 0.76 -3.16
CA TYR A 230 -0.54 1.91 -2.56
C TYR A 230 0.02 2.83 -3.63
N PHE A 231 -0.23 4.10 -3.48
CA PHE A 231 0.24 5.13 -4.39
C PHE A 231 1.54 5.77 -3.88
N PRO A 232 2.38 6.34 -4.76
CA PRO A 232 3.67 6.90 -4.37
C PRO A 232 3.60 7.95 -3.26
N LYS A 233 2.53 8.76 -3.20
CA LYS A 233 2.35 9.80 -2.17
C LYS A 233 2.42 9.25 -0.74
N ASP A 234 2.01 7.98 -0.54
CA ASP A 234 1.96 7.35 0.78
C ASP A 234 3.35 6.93 1.27
N PHE A 235 4.36 6.99 0.38
CA PHE A 235 5.71 6.50 0.61
C PHE A 235 6.80 7.58 0.58
N TYR A 236 6.43 8.86 0.53
CA TYR A 236 7.41 9.93 0.65
C TYR A 236 7.78 10.15 2.12
N GLN A 237 9.07 10.03 2.40
CA GLN A 237 9.66 10.28 3.71
C GLN A 237 10.42 11.60 3.68
N ASN A 238 10.47 12.29 4.82
CA ASN A 238 11.23 13.50 4.94
C ASN A 238 12.65 13.23 5.42
N TYR A 239 13.59 14.07 4.95
CA TYR A 239 14.97 14.03 5.34
C TYR A 239 15.49 15.46 5.60
N GLN A 240 16.19 15.62 6.70
CA GLN A 240 16.95 16.82 7.00
C GLN A 240 18.44 16.50 7.02
N ALA A 241 19.24 17.22 6.23
CA ALA A 241 20.67 17.03 6.22
C ALA A 241 21.26 17.37 7.59
N PHE A 242 22.08 16.47 8.13
CA PHE A 242 22.68 16.66 9.45
C PHE A 242 23.78 17.73 9.47
N ASN A 243 24.46 17.99 8.38
CA ASN A 243 25.66 18.80 8.34
C ASN A 243 25.40 20.17 7.74
N SER A 244 24.95 21.10 8.57
CA SER A 244 24.86 22.48 8.15
C SER A 244 25.12 23.46 9.31
N ILE A 245 25.97 23.06 10.23
CA ILE A 245 26.55 24.00 11.19
C ILE A 245 27.64 24.76 10.44
N SER A 246 27.55 26.10 10.37
CA SER A 246 28.60 26.90 9.75
C SER A 246 29.88 26.79 10.59
N PHE A 247 31.05 26.90 9.94
CA PHE A 247 32.34 26.92 10.63
C PHE A 247 32.42 28.02 11.69
N GLN A 248 31.67 29.12 11.51
CA GLN A 248 31.60 30.20 12.51
C GLN A 248 30.72 29.82 13.70
N ALA A 249 29.62 29.09 13.47
CA ALA A 249 28.75 28.60 14.54
C ALA A 249 29.46 27.57 15.43
N LEU A 250 30.37 26.76 14.87
CA LEU A 250 31.23 25.83 15.63
C LEU A 250 32.24 26.55 16.51
N LYS A 251 32.61 27.81 16.20
CA LYS A 251 33.55 28.61 16.98
C LYS A 251 32.90 29.49 18.04
N GLN A 252 31.60 29.69 18.00
CA GLN A 252 30.85 30.55 18.90
C GLN A 252 29.81 29.73 19.68
N ASP A 253 30.04 29.52 20.95
CA ASP A 253 29.15 28.75 21.84
C ASP A 253 27.81 29.44 22.17
N LYS A 254 27.64 30.73 21.86
CA LYS A 254 26.42 31.49 22.20
C LYS A 254 26.09 32.53 21.13
N GLY A 255 24.79 32.75 20.89
CA GLY A 255 24.28 33.85 20.10
C GLY A 255 24.14 33.61 18.60
N VAL A 256 24.25 32.38 18.10
CA VAL A 256 24.01 32.05 16.70
C VAL A 256 22.57 31.62 16.52
N THR A 257 21.80 32.40 15.74
CA THR A 257 20.46 31.97 15.30
C THR A 257 20.62 31.07 14.07
N GLU A 258 20.25 29.81 14.19
CA GLU A 258 20.31 28.86 13.09
C GLU A 258 19.25 29.18 12.04
N ALA A 259 19.66 29.20 10.76
CA ALA A 259 18.72 29.33 9.65
C ALA A 259 17.85 28.08 9.56
N LYS A 260 16.55 28.28 9.29
CA LYS A 260 15.62 27.17 9.04
C LYS A 260 16.08 26.38 7.80
N LYS A 261 16.45 25.12 7.98
CA LYS A 261 16.94 24.26 6.92
C LYS A 261 15.77 23.69 6.13
N GLN A 262 15.96 23.58 4.82
CA GLN A 262 14.97 23.00 3.94
C GLN A 262 14.81 21.51 4.22
N THR A 263 13.57 21.03 4.32
CA THR A 263 13.25 19.62 4.40
C THR A 263 13.22 19.04 2.98
N SER A 264 13.99 17.99 2.76
CA SER A 264 13.96 17.21 1.52
C SER A 264 13.07 15.97 1.68
N TYR A 265 12.51 15.49 0.58
CA TYR A 265 11.67 14.30 0.56
C TYR A 265 12.26 13.27 -0.40
N TYR A 266 12.13 12.00 -0.07
CA TYR A 266 12.53 10.90 -0.93
C TYR A 266 11.47 9.81 -0.93
N TYR A 267 11.39 9.07 -2.03
CA TYR A 267 10.47 7.98 -2.20
C TYR A 267 11.05 6.69 -1.61
N GLN A 268 10.31 6.06 -0.70
CA GLN A 268 10.69 4.79 -0.06
C GLN A 268 9.58 3.76 -0.28
N PRO A 269 9.70 2.90 -1.29
CA PRO A 269 8.69 1.87 -1.55
C PRO A 269 8.66 0.81 -0.44
N LEU A 270 7.61 -0.04 -0.46
CA LEU A 270 7.53 -1.23 0.39
C LEU A 270 8.76 -2.12 0.18
N THR A 271 9.28 -2.67 1.27
CA THR A 271 10.33 -3.69 1.22
C THR A 271 9.75 -5.02 0.77
N TYR A 272 10.58 -5.85 0.14
CA TYR A 272 10.13 -7.13 -0.44
C TYR A 272 10.20 -8.31 0.52
N GLU A 273 10.67 -8.10 1.73
CA GLU A 273 10.93 -9.15 2.73
C GLU A 273 9.69 -10.02 3.08
N ASN A 274 8.50 -9.45 2.93
CA ASN A 274 7.25 -10.11 3.32
C ASN A 274 6.48 -10.70 2.13
N TYR A 275 7.08 -10.72 0.93
CA TYR A 275 6.43 -11.20 -0.28
C TYR A 275 7.11 -12.45 -0.81
N ASP A 276 6.31 -13.46 -1.17
CA ASP A 276 6.81 -14.67 -1.81
C ASP A 276 7.21 -14.40 -3.27
N VAL A 277 6.48 -13.50 -3.96
CA VAL A 277 6.76 -13.08 -5.34
C VAL A 277 6.66 -11.58 -5.47
N VAL A 278 7.63 -10.99 -6.19
CA VAL A 278 7.60 -9.58 -6.58
C VAL A 278 7.76 -9.46 -8.09
N ILE A 279 6.73 -8.93 -8.74
CA ILE A 279 6.74 -8.66 -10.19
C ILE A 279 7.31 -7.26 -10.42
N ASN A 280 8.23 -7.10 -11.37
CA ASN A 280 8.97 -5.86 -11.64
C ASN A 280 9.70 -5.33 -10.40
N PRO A 281 10.65 -6.07 -9.83
CA PRO A 281 11.29 -5.70 -8.55
C PRO A 281 12.19 -4.46 -8.66
N SER A 282 12.72 -4.14 -9.84
CA SER A 282 13.58 -2.97 -10.05
C SER A 282 12.75 -1.70 -10.16
N ILE A 283 12.97 -0.76 -9.23
CA ILE A 283 12.29 0.53 -9.18
C ILE A 283 13.32 1.64 -9.36
N LEU A 284 13.20 2.44 -10.43
CA LEU A 284 14.02 3.62 -10.65
C LEU A 284 13.24 4.92 -10.34
N GLN A 285 11.92 4.88 -10.45
CA GLN A 285 11.02 6.02 -10.29
C GLN A 285 9.86 5.63 -9.37
N PRO A 286 9.11 6.59 -8.81
CA PRO A 286 7.92 6.29 -8.04
C PRO A 286 6.91 5.45 -8.86
N VAL A 287 6.44 4.35 -8.28
CA VAL A 287 5.51 3.39 -8.90
C VAL A 287 4.33 3.14 -7.97
N VAL A 288 3.21 2.71 -8.54
CA VAL A 288 2.09 2.19 -7.76
C VAL A 288 2.42 0.75 -7.36
N GLN A 289 2.31 0.44 -6.08
CA GLN A 289 2.55 -0.89 -5.54
C GLN A 289 1.22 -1.59 -5.28
N ILE A 290 0.95 -2.63 -6.06
CA ILE A 290 -0.29 -3.40 -5.99
C ILE A 290 0.05 -4.78 -5.48
N GLY A 291 -0.64 -5.21 -4.43
CA GLY A 291 -0.43 -6.51 -3.85
C GLY A 291 -1.70 -7.30 -3.64
N MET A 292 -1.50 -8.60 -3.50
CA MET A 292 -2.53 -9.56 -3.16
C MET A 292 -1.97 -10.60 -2.21
N GLU A 293 -2.77 -10.98 -1.23
CA GLU A 293 -2.48 -12.03 -0.27
C GLU A 293 -3.59 -13.07 -0.29
N ILE A 294 -3.23 -14.35 -0.25
CA ILE A 294 -4.17 -15.46 -0.10
C ILE A 294 -3.72 -16.31 1.07
N LYS A 295 -4.64 -16.55 2.00
CA LYS A 295 -4.44 -17.40 3.15
C LYS A 295 -5.39 -18.59 3.11
N LEU A 296 -4.83 -19.79 3.15
CA LEU A 296 -5.58 -21.03 3.24
C LEU A 296 -5.32 -21.66 4.62
N GLN A 297 -6.38 -22.03 5.31
CA GLN A 297 -6.32 -22.74 6.57
C GLN A 297 -6.93 -24.12 6.38
N PHE A 298 -6.14 -25.15 6.67
CA PHE A 298 -6.51 -26.55 6.59
C PHE A 298 -6.72 -27.09 8.00
N THR A 299 -7.93 -27.56 8.31
CA THR A 299 -8.28 -28.12 9.60
C THR A 299 -8.63 -29.60 9.41
N PRO A 300 -8.09 -30.56 10.19
CA PRO A 300 -8.39 -31.97 10.03
C PRO A 300 -9.90 -32.23 10.09
N LYS A 301 -10.39 -33.07 9.18
CA LYS A 301 -11.75 -33.57 9.27
C LYS A 301 -11.91 -34.40 10.53
N PRO A 302 -13.01 -34.30 11.26
CA PRO A 302 -13.27 -35.16 12.39
C PRO A 302 -13.27 -36.63 11.90
N LYS A 303 -12.55 -37.48 12.60
CA LYS A 303 -12.64 -38.93 12.34
C LYS A 303 -14.08 -39.37 12.52
N ALA A 304 -14.59 -40.11 11.54
CA ALA A 304 -15.92 -40.73 11.71
C ALA A 304 -15.93 -41.53 13.04
N GLN A 305 -16.81 -41.16 13.94
CA GLN A 305 -17.02 -41.98 15.10
C GLN A 305 -17.57 -43.35 14.61
N ILE A 306 -16.79 -44.38 14.84
CA ILE A 306 -17.33 -45.74 14.68
C ILE A 306 -18.39 -45.87 15.78
N VAL A 307 -19.64 -45.67 15.41
CA VAL A 307 -20.76 -45.97 16.29
C VAL A 307 -20.78 -47.51 16.40
N GLU A 308 -20.21 -48.04 17.48
CA GLU A 308 -20.38 -49.45 17.79
C GLU A 308 -21.88 -49.71 17.85
N PRO A 309 -22.37 -50.74 17.13
CA PRO A 309 -23.78 -51.04 17.18
C PRO A 309 -24.17 -51.30 18.63
N ILE A 310 -25.14 -50.56 19.13
CA ILE A 310 -25.72 -50.81 20.44
C ILE A 310 -26.38 -52.18 20.35
N VAL A 311 -25.68 -53.22 20.86
CA VAL A 311 -26.25 -54.56 20.99
C VAL A 311 -27.29 -54.49 22.11
N LYS A 312 -28.56 -54.36 21.72
CA LYS A 312 -29.64 -54.53 22.67
C LYS A 312 -29.75 -56.03 22.98
N THR A 313 -29.22 -56.41 24.12
CA THR A 313 -29.45 -57.80 24.66
C THR A 313 -30.89 -57.88 25.18
N GLU A 314 -31.74 -58.46 24.39
CA GLU A 314 -33.11 -58.79 24.83
C GLU A 314 -33.05 -60.09 25.63
N ILE A 315 -33.16 -59.98 26.94
CA ILE A 315 -33.24 -61.15 27.82
C ILE A 315 -34.67 -61.66 27.76
N LYS A 316 -34.87 -62.82 27.10
CA LYS A 316 -36.15 -63.52 27.10
C LYS A 316 -36.13 -64.61 28.22
N PRO A 317 -36.84 -64.39 29.32
CA PRO A 317 -36.90 -65.39 30.39
C PRO A 317 -37.65 -66.58 29.87
N THR A 318 -37.00 -67.75 29.91
CA THR A 318 -37.62 -69.06 29.58
C THR A 318 -37.88 -69.82 30.88
N TYR A 319 -39.10 -70.19 31.09
CA TYR A 319 -39.52 -70.95 32.29
C TYR A 319 -39.70 -72.40 31.93
N TYR A 320 -39.11 -73.24 32.74
CA TYR A 320 -39.30 -74.69 32.66
C TYR A 320 -40.30 -75.15 33.72
N VAL A 321 -41.41 -75.71 33.30
CA VAL A 321 -42.42 -76.27 34.18
C VAL A 321 -42.25 -77.78 34.16
N ILE A 322 -41.91 -78.38 35.33
CA ILE A 322 -41.79 -79.84 35.49
C ILE A 322 -43.11 -80.34 36.05
N SER A 323 -43.80 -81.15 35.29
CA SER A 323 -45.04 -81.80 35.70
C SER A 323 -44.74 -82.97 36.64
N PRO A 324 -45.70 -83.40 37.53
CA PRO A 324 -45.51 -84.50 38.50
C PRO A 324 -45.21 -85.88 37.85
N ASN A 325 -45.49 -86.03 36.57
CA ASN A 325 -45.17 -87.20 35.77
C ASN A 325 -43.80 -87.17 35.10
N GLY A 326 -42.95 -86.08 35.39
CA GLY A 326 -41.60 -85.95 34.88
C GLY A 326 -41.49 -85.31 33.50
N THR A 327 -42.56 -84.83 32.89
CA THR A 327 -42.50 -84.09 31.63
C THR A 327 -42.07 -82.66 31.87
N ILE A 328 -41.13 -82.15 31.01
CA ILE A 328 -40.64 -80.77 31.07
C ILE A 328 -41.34 -79.98 29.95
N ASP A 329 -42.05 -78.93 30.34
CA ASP A 329 -42.72 -78.03 29.42
C ASP A 329 -41.99 -76.64 29.43
N VAL A 330 -41.67 -76.14 28.28
CA VAL A 330 -40.94 -74.86 28.13
C VAL A 330 -41.93 -73.78 27.77
N LYS A 331 -42.06 -72.76 28.62
CA LYS A 331 -42.94 -71.61 28.36
C LYS A 331 -42.18 -70.29 28.29
N GLU A 332 -42.36 -69.58 27.19
CA GLU A 332 -41.97 -68.19 27.07
C GLU A 332 -43.12 -67.27 27.55
N LEU A 333 -42.88 -66.48 28.58
CA LEU A 333 -43.81 -65.44 29.02
C LEU A 333 -43.60 -64.19 28.23
N LYS A 334 -44.62 -63.70 27.52
CA LYS A 334 -44.63 -62.39 26.95
C LYS A 334 -44.76 -61.34 28.08
N THR A 335 -43.70 -60.64 28.42
CA THR A 335 -43.83 -59.45 29.27
C THR A 335 -44.50 -58.34 28.44
N GLN A 336 -45.61 -57.80 29.00
CA GLN A 336 -46.29 -56.61 28.42
C GLN A 336 -45.42 -55.34 28.49
#